data_bd8e647c869262d8bd1e82ad3a100c0d
#
_entry.id   bd8e647c869262d8bd1e82ad3a100c0d
#
_cell.length_a   1.000
_cell.length_b   1.000
_cell.length_c   1.000
_cell.angle_alpha   90.00
_cell.angle_beta   90.00
_cell.angle_gamma   90.00
#
_symmetry.space_group_name_H-M   'P 1'
#
loop_
_entity.id
_entity.type
_entity.pdbx_description
1 polymer ?
#
loop_
_entity_poly.entity_id
_entity_poly.type
_entity_poly.pdbx_seq_one_letter_code
_entity_poly.pdbx_strand_id
1 'polypeptide(L)'
;VREIRNMEHGPGIFTMDFQNDGEFVGGCIAGGRNYFHINANGDAEPCVFIHYSNGNIHENTILEILKQPLFMAYHDNQPFNKNMLRPCPMLENPQKLREMVEKSGAHSTDLQSPESAEHLCGKCDKYAACWKERADQLWDERQKEKAEKARC
;
A
#
# COMPACT_ATOMS: atom_id res chain seq x y z
N VAL A 1 1.90 5.04 18.41
CA VAL A 1 0.65 4.40 17.96
C VAL A 1 0.48 3.04 18.61
N ARG A 2 1.43 2.09 18.50
CA ARG A 2 1.35 0.75 19.10
C ARG A 2 1.13 0.78 20.62
N GLU A 3 1.89 1.59 21.35
CA GLU A 3 1.77 1.73 22.79
C GLU A 3 0.38 2.24 23.18
N ILE A 4 -0.13 3.27 22.50
CA ILE A 4 -1.46 3.82 22.74
C ILE A 4 -2.56 2.79 22.45
N ARG A 5 -2.41 2.02 21.37
CA ARG A 5 -3.37 0.98 20.98
C ARG A 5 -3.43 -0.16 22.00
N ASN A 6 -2.29 -0.51 22.57
CA ASN A 6 -2.16 -1.62 23.52
C ASN A 6 -2.51 -1.21 24.97
N MET A 7 -2.85 0.05 25.24
CA MET A 7 -3.34 0.47 26.54
C MET A 7 -4.70 -0.19 26.82
N GLU A 8 -4.87 -0.71 28.03
CA GLU A 8 -6.06 -1.47 28.47
C GLU A 8 -7.37 -0.66 28.36
N HIS A 9 -7.27 0.66 28.35
CA HIS A 9 -8.35 1.61 28.13
C HIS A 9 -8.02 2.57 26.99
N GLY A 10 -7.58 2.03 25.84
CA GLY A 10 -7.29 2.83 24.66
C GLY A 10 -8.46 3.73 24.27
N PRO A 11 -8.23 4.79 23.50
CA PRO A 11 -9.20 5.88 23.24
C PRO A 11 -10.46 5.45 22.49
N GLY A 12 -10.69 4.16 22.25
CA GLY A 12 -11.83 3.67 21.47
C GLY A 12 -11.83 4.09 20.00
N ILE A 13 -10.78 4.80 19.59
CA ILE A 13 -10.59 5.29 18.21
C ILE A 13 -9.62 4.36 17.50
N PHE A 14 -10.00 3.91 16.32
CA PHE A 14 -9.08 3.17 15.44
C PHE A 14 -7.92 4.07 15.03
N THR A 15 -6.70 3.71 15.44
CA THR A 15 -5.48 4.44 15.12
C THR A 15 -4.53 3.56 14.35
N MET A 16 -3.95 4.08 13.29
CA MET A 16 -3.05 3.34 12.41
C MET A 16 -1.91 4.23 11.91
N ASP A 17 -0.71 3.67 11.88
CA ASP A 17 0.43 4.23 11.16
C ASP A 17 0.51 3.55 9.79
N PHE A 18 0.38 4.34 8.74
CA PHE A 18 0.34 3.86 7.36
C PHE A 18 1.54 2.98 6.98
N GLN A 19 2.71 3.30 7.49
CA GLN A 19 3.96 2.64 7.08
C GLN A 19 4.38 1.52 8.03
N ASN A 20 4.01 1.62 9.32
CA ASN A 20 4.55 0.73 10.34
C ASN A 20 3.56 -0.30 10.88
N ASP A 21 2.29 -0.18 10.55
CA ASP A 21 1.23 -1.04 11.07
C ASP A 21 0.77 -2.14 10.09
N GLY A 22 1.51 -2.41 9.03
CA GLY A 22 1.17 -3.44 8.05
C GLY A 22 0.87 -4.81 8.68
N GLU A 23 1.61 -5.18 9.73
CA GLU A 23 1.36 -6.40 10.50
C GLU A 23 -0.01 -6.38 11.21
N PHE A 24 -0.40 -5.23 11.77
CA PHE A 24 -1.67 -5.07 12.48
C PHE A 24 -2.87 -5.13 11.54
N VAL A 25 -2.77 -4.50 10.37
CA VAL A 25 -3.86 -4.42 9.38
C VAL A 25 -3.77 -5.47 8.27
N GLY A 26 -2.76 -6.33 8.28
CA GLY A 26 -2.58 -7.42 7.31
C GLY A 26 -2.12 -6.95 5.94
N GLY A 27 -1.22 -5.97 5.88
CA GLY A 27 -0.64 -5.46 4.64
C GLY A 27 -1.01 -4.01 4.31
N CYS A 28 -0.94 -3.65 3.04
CA CYS A 28 -1.32 -2.32 2.56
C CYS A 28 -2.85 -2.13 2.62
N ILE A 29 -3.31 -0.97 3.06
CA ILE A 29 -4.74 -0.63 3.18
C ILE A 29 -5.32 0.06 1.95
N ALA A 30 -4.46 0.45 1.00
CA ALA A 30 -4.81 1.21 -0.19
C ALA A 30 -5.51 0.36 -1.28
N GLY A 31 -5.82 0.99 -2.40
CA GLY A 31 -6.43 0.34 -3.56
C GLY A 31 -7.86 -0.13 -3.33
N GLY A 32 -8.61 0.60 -2.51
CA GLY A 32 -10.01 0.29 -2.21
C GLY A 32 -10.21 -0.77 -1.13
N ARG A 33 -9.15 -1.32 -0.52
CA ARG A 33 -9.27 -2.28 0.57
C ARG A 33 -9.89 -1.65 1.82
N ASN A 34 -9.34 -0.54 2.29
CA ASN A 34 -9.87 0.26 3.41
C ASN A 34 -10.04 1.71 3.03
N TYR A 35 -9.28 2.19 2.04
CA TYR A 35 -9.41 3.52 1.47
C TYR A 35 -8.84 3.57 0.04
N PHE A 36 -9.16 4.64 -0.65
CA PHE A 36 -8.50 5.13 -1.85
C PHE A 36 -8.57 6.67 -1.86
N HIS A 37 -7.85 7.29 -2.76
CA HIS A 37 -7.81 8.75 -2.89
C HIS A 37 -8.61 9.21 -4.09
N ILE A 38 -9.27 10.35 -3.96
CA ILE A 38 -9.87 11.08 -5.08
C ILE A 38 -9.17 12.43 -5.13
N ASN A 39 -8.49 12.71 -6.24
CA ASN A 39 -7.79 13.97 -6.41
C ASN A 39 -8.76 15.13 -6.78
N ALA A 40 -8.21 16.34 -6.89
CA ALA A 40 -9.00 17.54 -7.17
C ALA A 40 -9.71 17.52 -8.55
N ASN A 41 -9.25 16.69 -9.48
CA ASN A 41 -9.83 16.53 -10.81
C ASN A 41 -10.89 15.42 -10.85
N GLY A 42 -11.11 14.72 -9.74
CA GLY A 42 -12.02 13.60 -9.64
C GLY A 42 -11.42 12.24 -10.02
N ASP A 43 -10.12 12.15 -10.33
CA ASP A 43 -9.50 10.87 -10.64
C ASP A 43 -9.36 10.02 -9.37
N ALA A 44 -9.72 8.75 -9.50
CA ALA A 44 -9.62 7.79 -8.41
C ALA A 44 -8.25 7.11 -8.43
N GLU A 45 -7.46 7.39 -7.42
CA GLU A 45 -6.11 6.90 -7.23
C GLU A 45 -6.06 5.83 -6.13
N PRO A 46 -5.25 4.78 -6.26
CA PRO A 46 -5.15 3.75 -5.22
C PRO A 46 -4.73 4.31 -3.85
N CYS A 47 -3.87 5.33 -3.85
CA CYS A 47 -3.30 5.93 -2.64
C CYS A 47 -2.95 7.39 -2.92
N VAL A 48 -2.98 8.22 -1.90
CA VAL A 48 -2.58 9.65 -1.98
C VAL A 48 -1.15 9.88 -2.48
N PHE A 49 -0.29 8.86 -2.44
CA PHE A 49 1.08 8.92 -2.93
C PHE A 49 1.27 8.31 -4.33
N ILE A 50 0.20 7.81 -4.94
CA ILE A 50 0.27 7.04 -6.19
C ILE A 50 -0.69 7.65 -7.21
N HIS A 51 -0.14 8.51 -8.05
CA HIS A 51 -0.85 9.37 -8.99
C HIS A 51 -1.10 8.67 -10.33
N TYR A 52 -1.83 7.55 -10.29
CA TYR A 52 -2.28 6.81 -11.48
C TYR A 52 -3.74 6.42 -11.33
N SER A 53 -4.50 6.49 -12.43
CA SER A 53 -5.91 6.16 -12.47
C SER A 53 -6.34 5.51 -13.77
N ASN A 54 -7.42 4.73 -13.72
CA ASN A 54 -8.21 4.29 -14.86
C ASN A 54 -9.62 4.89 -14.85
N GLY A 55 -10.02 5.62 -13.81
CA GLY A 55 -11.40 6.08 -13.69
C GLY A 55 -11.53 7.37 -12.89
N ASN A 56 -12.64 8.08 -13.17
CA ASN A 56 -12.95 9.39 -12.61
C ASN A 56 -14.37 9.38 -12.02
N ILE A 57 -14.57 10.01 -10.86
CA ILE A 57 -15.89 10.05 -10.18
C ILE A 57 -16.97 10.82 -10.93
N HIS A 58 -16.58 11.65 -11.89
CA HIS A 58 -17.55 12.35 -12.77
C HIS A 58 -18.13 11.43 -13.87
N GLU A 59 -17.49 10.30 -14.12
CA GLU A 59 -17.83 9.34 -15.17
C GLU A 59 -18.24 7.97 -14.62
N ASN A 60 -17.75 7.62 -13.43
CA ASN A 60 -17.90 6.30 -12.85
C ASN A 60 -18.48 6.38 -11.43
N THR A 61 -19.31 5.42 -11.08
CA THR A 61 -19.72 5.19 -9.70
C THR A 61 -18.55 4.60 -8.88
N ILE A 62 -18.61 4.71 -7.56
CA ILE A 62 -17.59 4.11 -6.67
C ILE A 62 -17.43 2.61 -6.91
N LEU A 63 -18.53 1.89 -7.17
CA LEU A 63 -18.46 0.44 -7.42
C LEU A 63 -17.79 0.11 -8.76
N GLU A 64 -17.94 0.95 -9.77
CA GLU A 64 -17.23 0.81 -11.04
C GLU A 64 -15.75 1.15 -10.89
N ILE A 65 -15.41 2.19 -10.12
CA ILE A 65 -14.03 2.55 -9.80
C ILE A 65 -13.32 1.38 -9.14
N LEU A 66 -13.91 0.75 -8.13
CA LEU A 66 -13.30 -0.39 -7.44
C LEU A 66 -13.09 -1.63 -8.34
N LYS A 67 -13.73 -1.67 -9.51
CA LYS A 67 -13.56 -2.73 -10.54
C LYS A 67 -12.62 -2.30 -11.66
N GLN A 68 -12.08 -1.10 -11.64
CA GLN A 68 -11.12 -0.64 -12.65
C GLN A 68 -9.81 -1.48 -12.59
N PRO A 69 -9.10 -1.61 -13.71
CA PRO A 69 -7.95 -2.52 -13.80
C PRO A 69 -6.88 -2.31 -12.73
N LEU A 70 -6.53 -1.07 -12.38
CA LEU A 70 -5.53 -0.80 -11.36
C LEU A 70 -6.02 -1.19 -9.96
N PHE A 71 -7.29 -0.93 -9.62
CA PHE A 71 -7.88 -1.34 -8.34
C PHE A 71 -7.96 -2.86 -8.22
N MET A 72 -8.34 -3.55 -9.31
CA MET A 72 -8.34 -5.00 -9.35
C MET A 72 -6.92 -5.58 -9.24
N ALA A 73 -5.92 -4.94 -9.86
CA ALA A 73 -4.52 -5.33 -9.68
C ALA A 73 -4.07 -5.20 -8.22
N TYR A 74 -4.52 -4.15 -7.51
CA TYR A 74 -4.29 -4.03 -6.06
C TYR A 74 -4.96 -5.15 -5.27
N HIS A 75 -6.22 -5.45 -5.56
CA HIS A 75 -6.97 -6.53 -4.92
C HIS A 75 -6.27 -7.88 -5.09
N ASP A 76 -5.88 -8.22 -6.31
CA ASP A 76 -5.35 -9.55 -6.65
C ASP A 76 -3.91 -9.77 -6.20
N ASN A 77 -3.13 -8.70 -6.01
CA ASN A 77 -1.72 -8.78 -5.61
C ASN A 77 -1.49 -8.59 -4.10
N GLN A 78 -2.52 -8.30 -3.31
CA GLN A 78 -2.36 -8.19 -1.87
C GLN A 78 -2.31 -9.57 -1.19
N PRO A 79 -1.49 -9.72 -0.14
CA PRO A 79 -0.50 -8.76 0.34
C PRO A 79 0.70 -8.69 -0.62
N PHE A 80 1.19 -7.49 -0.90
CA PHE A 80 2.31 -7.27 -1.82
C PHE A 80 3.63 -7.92 -1.36
N ASN A 81 3.72 -8.21 -0.06
CA ASN A 81 4.83 -8.91 0.55
C ASN A 81 4.35 -9.78 1.72
N LYS A 82 4.95 -10.95 1.91
CA LYS A 82 4.69 -11.80 3.08
C LYS A 82 5.24 -11.18 4.36
N ASN A 83 6.32 -10.41 4.24
CA ASN A 83 6.88 -9.62 5.33
C ASN A 83 6.06 -8.34 5.50
N MET A 84 5.24 -8.28 6.56
CA MET A 84 4.34 -7.16 6.84
C MET A 84 5.04 -5.90 7.35
N LEU A 85 6.37 -5.92 7.50
CA LEU A 85 7.18 -4.70 7.65
C LEU A 85 7.49 -4.03 6.31
N ARG A 86 7.05 -4.63 5.21
CA ARG A 86 7.23 -4.16 3.83
C ARG A 86 5.91 -4.19 3.06
N PRO A 87 4.85 -3.53 3.56
CA PRO A 87 3.50 -3.67 3.00
C PRO A 87 3.26 -2.82 1.74
N CYS A 88 4.02 -1.75 1.51
CA CYS A 88 3.72 -0.76 0.47
C CYS A 88 4.22 -1.22 -0.91
N PRO A 89 3.37 -1.18 -1.95
CA PRO A 89 3.80 -1.54 -3.30
C PRO A 89 4.73 -0.52 -3.94
N MET A 90 4.70 0.76 -3.50
CA MET A 90 5.59 1.79 -4.02
C MET A 90 6.92 1.83 -3.26
N LEU A 91 6.85 1.97 -1.93
CA LEU A 91 8.04 2.26 -1.13
C LEU A 91 8.95 1.05 -0.95
N GLU A 92 8.36 -0.14 -0.73
CA GLU A 92 9.10 -1.35 -0.37
C GLU A 92 9.09 -2.45 -1.44
N ASN A 93 8.13 -2.36 -2.38
CA ASN A 93 7.98 -3.33 -3.46
C ASN A 93 7.78 -2.62 -4.81
N PRO A 94 8.64 -1.67 -5.21
CA PRO A 94 8.42 -0.78 -6.36
C PRO A 94 8.21 -1.53 -7.67
N GLN A 95 8.79 -2.72 -7.82
CA GLN A 95 8.55 -3.58 -8.97
C GLN A 95 7.08 -3.99 -9.10
N LYS A 96 6.39 -4.21 -7.97
CA LYS A 96 4.96 -4.56 -7.97
C LYS A 96 4.11 -3.41 -8.52
N LEU A 97 4.41 -2.18 -8.11
CA LEU A 97 3.67 -1.02 -8.61
C LEU A 97 3.89 -0.81 -10.12
N ARG A 98 5.15 -0.92 -10.60
CA ARG A 98 5.45 -0.84 -12.04
C ARG A 98 4.58 -1.81 -12.83
N GLU A 99 4.60 -3.07 -12.45
CA GLU A 99 3.84 -4.12 -13.13
C GLU A 99 2.33 -3.87 -13.11
N MET A 100 1.79 -3.40 -11.97
CA MET A 100 0.37 -3.12 -11.86
C MET A 100 -0.06 -1.94 -12.73
N VAL A 101 0.70 -0.84 -12.74
CA VAL A 101 0.40 0.33 -13.57
C VAL A 101 0.51 -0.01 -15.05
N GLU A 102 1.58 -0.70 -15.45
CA GLU A 102 1.79 -1.11 -16.84
C GLU A 102 0.68 -2.04 -17.34
N LYS A 103 0.39 -3.10 -16.59
CA LYS A 103 -0.63 -4.09 -16.99
C LYS A 103 -2.06 -3.54 -16.96
N SER A 104 -2.35 -2.60 -16.08
CA SER A 104 -3.67 -1.96 -15.99
C SER A 104 -3.90 -0.91 -17.07
N GLY A 105 -2.84 -0.40 -17.71
CA GLY A 105 -2.93 0.73 -18.61
C GLY A 105 -3.36 2.04 -17.92
N ALA A 106 -3.15 2.14 -16.60
CA ALA A 106 -3.46 3.36 -15.86
C ALA A 106 -2.58 4.53 -16.33
N HIS A 107 -3.19 5.70 -16.46
CA HIS A 107 -2.49 6.93 -16.83
C HIS A 107 -2.05 7.72 -15.60
N SER A 108 -1.02 8.55 -15.76
CA SER A 108 -0.62 9.51 -14.73
C SER A 108 -1.70 10.58 -14.57
N THR A 109 -2.06 10.88 -13.32
CA THR A 109 -3.02 11.91 -12.95
C THR A 109 -2.37 13.26 -12.63
N ASP A 110 -1.04 13.33 -12.68
CA ASP A 110 -0.31 14.60 -12.61
C ASP A 110 -0.39 15.30 -13.97
N LEU A 111 -1.25 16.30 -14.05
CA LEU A 111 -1.51 17.04 -15.29
C LEU A 111 -0.38 17.99 -15.67
N GLN A 112 0.39 18.47 -14.69
CA GLN A 112 1.48 19.44 -14.93
C GLN A 112 2.77 18.75 -15.32
N SER A 113 3.04 17.59 -14.75
CA SER A 113 4.27 16.83 -14.95
C SER A 113 3.99 15.33 -14.97
N PRO A 114 3.30 14.80 -16.00
CA PRO A 114 2.99 13.39 -16.07
C PRO A 114 4.23 12.52 -15.86
N GLU A 115 4.17 11.63 -14.87
CA GLU A 115 5.30 10.81 -14.47
C GLU A 115 5.07 9.34 -14.85
N SER A 116 6.08 8.68 -15.41
CA SER A 116 6.01 7.24 -15.65
C SER A 116 6.18 6.45 -14.36
N ALA A 117 5.55 5.26 -14.29
CA ALA A 117 5.71 4.36 -13.15
C ALA A 117 7.18 3.96 -12.94
N GLU A 118 7.95 3.83 -13.99
CA GLU A 118 9.39 3.57 -13.93
C GLU A 118 10.14 4.68 -13.19
N HIS A 119 9.86 5.94 -13.52
CA HIS A 119 10.51 7.08 -12.85
C HIS A 119 10.08 7.21 -11.39
N LEU A 120 8.77 7.14 -11.09
CA LEU A 120 8.26 7.20 -9.72
C LEU A 120 8.87 6.11 -8.84
N CYS A 121 8.79 4.87 -9.30
CA CYS A 121 9.29 3.72 -8.55
C CYS A 121 10.81 3.72 -8.41
N GLY A 122 11.52 4.22 -9.42
CA GLY A 122 12.98 4.36 -9.40
C GLY A 122 13.50 5.20 -8.22
N LYS A 123 12.71 6.17 -7.76
CA LYS A 123 13.02 6.95 -6.55
C LYS A 123 13.03 6.09 -5.29
N CYS A 124 12.29 4.98 -5.27
CA CYS A 124 12.14 4.09 -4.12
C CYS A 124 13.07 2.87 -4.16
N ASP A 125 13.66 2.52 -5.31
CA ASP A 125 14.47 1.31 -5.48
C ASP A 125 15.60 1.18 -4.47
N LYS A 126 16.35 2.27 -4.24
CA LYS A 126 17.45 2.28 -3.28
C LYS A 126 16.97 2.06 -1.84
N TYR A 127 15.89 2.71 -1.46
CA TYR A 127 15.28 2.54 -0.14
C TYR A 127 14.79 1.10 0.03
N ALA A 128 14.03 0.58 -0.94
CA ALA A 128 13.49 -0.77 -0.89
C ALA A 128 14.59 -1.82 -0.73
N ALA A 129 15.70 -1.67 -1.45
CA ALA A 129 16.86 -2.56 -1.36
C ALA A 129 17.55 -2.47 0.01
N CYS A 130 17.81 -1.27 0.52
CA CYS A 130 18.46 -1.06 1.81
C CYS A 130 17.60 -1.55 2.99
N TRP A 131 16.29 -1.31 2.94
CA TRP A 131 15.37 -1.72 4.00
C TRP A 131 15.11 -3.23 4.01
N LYS A 132 15.18 -3.87 2.85
CA LYS A 132 14.84 -5.29 2.69
C LYS A 132 15.55 -6.19 3.70
N GLU A 133 16.86 -6.12 3.75
CA GLU A 133 17.65 -7.01 4.60
C GLU A 133 17.31 -6.86 6.08
N ARG A 134 17.24 -5.62 6.55
CA ARG A 134 16.90 -5.35 7.96
C ARG A 134 15.45 -5.72 8.29
N ALA A 135 14.52 -5.45 7.38
CA ALA A 135 13.12 -5.83 7.57
C ALA A 135 12.94 -7.35 7.62
N ASP A 136 13.66 -8.09 6.79
CA ASP A 136 13.56 -9.56 6.76
C ASP A 136 14.12 -10.15 8.06
N GLN A 137 15.26 -9.66 8.58
CA GLN A 137 15.80 -10.05 9.89
C GLN A 137 14.80 -9.81 11.03
N LEU A 138 14.26 -8.58 11.11
CA LEU A 138 13.30 -8.21 12.15
C LEU A 138 12.00 -9.02 12.06
N TRP A 139 11.57 -9.36 10.85
CA TRP A 139 10.39 -10.18 10.64
C TRP A 139 10.59 -11.60 11.13
N ASP A 140 11.73 -12.21 10.82
CA ASP A 140 12.07 -13.56 11.26
C ASP A 140 12.21 -13.65 12.80
N GLU A 141 12.81 -12.64 13.42
CA GLU A 141 12.87 -12.52 14.89
C GLU A 141 11.46 -12.50 15.50
N ARG A 142 10.58 -11.65 14.97
CA ARG A 142 9.19 -11.57 15.44
C ARG A 142 8.40 -12.86 15.23
N GLN A 143 8.60 -13.57 14.12
CA GLN A 143 7.92 -14.84 13.89
C GLN A 143 8.38 -15.92 14.88
N LYS A 144 9.66 -15.96 15.23
CA LYS A 144 10.19 -16.85 16.26
C LYS A 144 9.59 -16.56 17.64
N GLU A 145 9.58 -15.31 18.06
CA GLU A 145 8.95 -14.89 19.32
C GLU A 145 7.46 -15.26 19.40
N LYS A 146 6.72 -15.07 18.30
CA LYS A 146 5.31 -15.47 18.23
C LYS A 146 5.14 -16.98 18.36
N ALA A 147 5.97 -17.75 17.68
CA ALA A 147 5.90 -19.20 17.74
C ALA A 147 6.25 -19.74 19.14
N GLU A 148 7.19 -19.12 19.85
CA GLU A 148 7.54 -19.45 21.22
C GLU A 148 6.38 -19.15 22.18
N LYS A 149 5.76 -17.96 22.09
CA LYS A 149 4.62 -17.58 22.90
C LYS A 149 3.37 -18.46 22.69
N ALA A 150 3.20 -18.99 21.48
CA ALA A 150 2.07 -19.87 21.15
C ALA A 150 2.25 -21.31 21.66
N ARG A 151 3.45 -21.68 22.14
CA ARG A 151 3.77 -23.00 22.71
C ARG A 151 3.65 -23.06 24.24
N CYS A 152 3.54 -21.90 24.89
CA CYS A 152 3.30 -21.75 26.31
C CYS A 152 1.81 -21.60 26.61
#